data_080e4a4dfab446fc1d780e89cf19cd92
#
_entry.id   080e4a4dfab446fc1d780e89cf19cd92
#
_cell.length_a   1.000
_cell.length_b   1.000
_cell.length_c   1.000
_cell.angle_alpha   90.00
_cell.angle_beta   90.00
_cell.angle_gamma   90.00
#
_symmetry.space_group_name_H-M   'P 1'
#
loop_
_entity.id
_entity.type
_entity.pdbx_description
1 polymer ?
#
loop_
_entity_poly.entity_id
_entity_poly.type
_entity_poly.pdbx_seq_one_letter_code
_entity_poly.pdbx_strand_id
1 'polypeptide(L)'
;MRFQFDKDQTLRLKGILAVLIVMCHTMRGIIDENWGYVIVSMFMFVTGYGLMASYTNKGEAYLQTYFRHRFLKLLPPLVLATTGFMIIEYLAGHGSFMHWFNYFKQTGIPPIGATWYVYCITFFYLFFYISMKIGKAKATKIALLTTLYILFVVFIKYIARWDDFWWCSSFSFLVGVMSVS
;
A
#
# COMPACT_ATOMS: atom_id res chain seq x y z
N MET A 1 -8.68 6.38 26.96
CA MET A 1 -7.46 5.57 26.72
C MET A 1 -6.92 5.94 25.35
N ARG A 2 -5.72 6.54 25.25
CA ARG A 2 -5.04 6.74 23.95
C ARG A 2 -4.36 5.42 23.57
N PHE A 3 -4.81 4.77 22.52
CA PHE A 3 -4.08 3.67 21.93
C PHE A 3 -2.83 4.25 21.26
N GLN A 4 -1.66 4.03 21.86
CA GLN A 4 -0.37 4.33 21.23
C GLN A 4 0.34 3.02 20.96
N PHE A 5 0.46 2.67 19.69
CA PHE A 5 1.35 1.59 19.29
C PHE A 5 2.79 2.06 19.40
N ASP A 6 3.58 1.37 20.18
CA ASP A 6 5.03 1.52 20.18
C ASP A 6 5.63 1.03 18.85
N LYS A 7 6.81 1.52 18.52
CA LYS A 7 7.54 1.13 17.29
C LYS A 7 7.75 -0.38 17.21
N ASP A 8 8.11 -1.01 18.33
CA ASP A 8 8.37 -2.45 18.38
C ASP A 8 7.06 -3.26 18.23
N GLN A 9 5.97 -2.83 18.84
CA GLN A 9 4.66 -3.42 18.66
C GLN A 9 4.20 -3.34 17.20
N THR A 10 4.42 -2.19 16.55
CA THR A 10 4.12 -1.98 15.13
C THR A 10 4.94 -2.92 14.23
N LEU A 11 6.23 -3.12 14.53
CA LEU A 11 7.10 -4.02 13.78
C LEU A 11 6.69 -5.49 13.97
N ARG A 12 6.42 -5.91 15.20
CA ARG A 12 5.95 -7.27 15.51
C ARG A 12 4.63 -7.56 14.80
N LEU A 13 3.67 -6.63 14.86
CA LEU A 13 2.38 -6.78 14.17
C LEU A 13 2.57 -6.93 12.67
N LYS A 14 3.41 -6.11 12.03
CA LYS A 14 3.72 -6.24 10.61
C LYS A 14 4.37 -7.59 10.27
N GLY A 15 5.24 -8.10 11.13
CA GLY A 15 5.83 -9.43 10.96
C GLY A 15 4.78 -10.54 10.98
N ILE A 16 3.87 -10.52 11.97
CA ILE A 16 2.76 -11.47 12.06
C ILE A 16 1.85 -11.38 10.82
N LEU A 17 1.47 -10.18 10.42
CA LEU A 17 0.65 -9.96 9.23
C LEU A 17 1.31 -10.48 7.95
N ALA A 18 2.65 -10.34 7.84
CA ALA A 18 3.39 -10.87 6.69
C ALA A 18 3.32 -12.40 6.63
N VAL A 19 3.47 -13.08 7.76
CA VAL A 19 3.32 -14.55 7.84
C VAL A 19 1.89 -14.95 7.47
N LEU A 20 0.88 -14.26 8.01
CA LEU A 20 -0.53 -14.55 7.71
C LEU A 20 -0.85 -14.36 6.22
N ILE A 21 -0.30 -13.37 5.55
CA ILE A 21 -0.47 -13.19 4.09
C ILE A 21 0.13 -14.36 3.31
N VAL A 22 1.34 -14.79 3.68
CA VAL A 22 1.96 -15.97 3.05
C VAL A 22 1.08 -17.20 3.24
N MET A 23 0.57 -17.42 4.47
CA MET A 23 -0.36 -18.53 4.74
C MET A 23 -1.62 -18.46 3.88
N CYS A 24 -2.25 -17.29 3.73
CA CYS A 24 -3.43 -17.13 2.86
C CYS A 24 -3.14 -17.49 1.40
N HIS A 25 -1.95 -17.15 0.89
CA HIS A 25 -1.58 -17.47 -0.48
C HIS A 25 -1.17 -18.92 -0.69
N THR A 26 -0.57 -19.57 0.31
CA THR A 26 -0.13 -20.98 0.23
C THR A 26 -1.26 -21.97 0.53
N MET A 27 -2.23 -21.58 1.34
CA MET A 27 -3.35 -22.43 1.77
C MET A 27 -4.66 -22.11 1.01
N ARG A 28 -4.55 -21.68 -0.24
CA ARG A 28 -5.70 -21.46 -1.12
C ARG A 28 -6.57 -22.73 -1.19
N GLY A 29 -7.89 -22.54 -0.99
CA GLY A 29 -8.85 -23.62 -0.95
C GLY A 29 -9.09 -24.23 0.45
N ILE A 30 -8.26 -23.89 1.46
CA ILE A 30 -8.46 -24.25 2.87
C ILE A 30 -8.90 -23.01 3.66
N ILE A 31 -8.29 -21.88 3.38
CA ILE A 31 -8.60 -20.59 4.01
C ILE A 31 -9.43 -19.76 3.04
N ASP A 32 -10.51 -19.16 3.53
CA ASP A 32 -11.35 -18.24 2.77
C ASP A 32 -10.50 -17.07 2.23
N GLU A 33 -10.59 -16.81 0.95
CA GLU A 33 -9.84 -15.73 0.27
C GLU A 33 -10.12 -14.34 0.86
N ASN A 34 -11.27 -14.15 1.48
CA ASN A 34 -11.64 -12.90 2.17
C ASN A 34 -10.71 -12.54 3.33
N TRP A 35 -10.04 -13.51 3.95
CA TRP A 35 -9.03 -13.23 4.98
C TRP A 35 -7.85 -12.41 4.45
N GLY A 36 -7.51 -12.54 3.18
CA GLY A 36 -6.50 -11.72 2.53
C GLY A 36 -6.84 -10.22 2.61
N TYR A 37 -8.10 -9.84 2.38
CA TYR A 37 -8.56 -8.45 2.49
C TYR A 37 -8.46 -7.92 3.92
N VAL A 38 -8.80 -8.74 4.91
CA VAL A 38 -8.70 -8.36 6.32
C VAL A 38 -7.25 -8.09 6.72
N ILE A 39 -6.34 -9.00 6.35
CA ILE A 39 -4.91 -8.88 6.68
C ILE A 39 -4.30 -7.64 5.98
N VAL A 40 -4.62 -7.43 4.70
CA VAL A 40 -4.15 -6.24 3.96
C VAL A 40 -4.73 -4.96 4.56
N SER A 41 -6.00 -4.96 5.00
CA SER A 41 -6.61 -3.83 5.71
C SER A 41 -5.85 -3.48 6.99
N MET A 42 -5.42 -4.48 7.76
CA MET A 42 -4.60 -4.27 8.95
C MET A 42 -3.22 -3.70 8.59
N PHE A 43 -2.58 -4.17 7.51
CA PHE A 43 -1.34 -3.59 7.01
C PHE A 43 -1.49 -2.12 6.61
N MET A 44 -2.57 -1.79 5.89
CA MET A 44 -2.88 -0.43 5.48
C MET A 44 -3.09 0.46 6.70
N PHE A 45 -3.89 0.00 7.68
CA PHE A 45 -4.13 0.71 8.94
C PHE A 45 -2.82 1.02 9.69
N VAL A 46 -2.03 -0.02 9.97
CA VAL A 46 -0.76 0.13 10.72
C VAL A 46 0.23 1.02 9.97
N THR A 47 0.18 1.01 8.64
CA THR A 47 1.03 1.88 7.82
C THR A 47 0.58 3.33 7.91
N GLY A 48 -0.72 3.62 7.75
CA GLY A 48 -1.27 4.97 7.90
C GLY A 48 -1.01 5.55 9.29
N TYR A 49 -1.27 4.75 10.33
CA TYR A 49 -0.97 5.10 11.73
C TYR A 49 0.51 5.46 11.91
N GLY A 50 1.43 4.57 11.49
CA GLY A 50 2.87 4.78 11.67
C GLY A 50 3.42 5.98 10.90
N LEU A 51 2.84 6.32 9.75
CA LEU A 51 3.18 7.53 9.01
C LEU A 51 2.77 8.79 9.79
N MET A 52 1.52 8.82 10.22
CA MET A 52 1.00 9.99 10.95
C MET A 52 1.66 10.17 12.32
N ALA A 53 1.87 9.09 13.07
CA ALA A 53 2.60 9.12 14.34
C ALA A 53 4.04 9.63 14.15
N SER A 54 4.73 9.17 13.09
CA SER A 54 6.07 9.65 12.76
C SER A 54 6.08 11.13 12.39
N TYR A 55 5.08 11.58 11.63
CA TYR A 55 4.93 12.97 11.25
C TYR A 55 4.59 13.86 12.45
N THR A 56 3.68 13.43 13.32
CA THR A 56 3.29 14.17 14.54
C THR A 56 4.49 14.36 15.47
N ASN A 57 5.34 13.34 15.59
CA ASN A 57 6.51 13.39 16.48
C ASN A 57 7.69 14.20 15.91
N LYS A 58 7.89 14.20 14.58
CA LYS A 58 9.09 14.81 13.95
C LYS A 58 8.79 16.05 13.12
N GLY A 59 7.53 16.36 12.86
CA GLY A 59 7.10 17.49 12.05
C GLY A 59 7.67 17.45 10.62
N GLU A 60 7.98 18.64 10.11
CA GLU A 60 8.52 18.83 8.75
C GLU A 60 9.87 18.12 8.52
N ALA A 61 10.68 17.92 9.56
CA ALA A 61 11.94 17.17 9.45
C ALA A 61 11.73 15.73 8.97
N TYR A 62 10.56 15.12 9.27
CA TYR A 62 10.20 13.81 8.76
C TYR A 62 10.05 13.80 7.23
N LEU A 63 9.51 14.87 6.65
CA LEU A 63 9.28 14.97 5.20
C LEU A 63 10.59 15.12 4.42
N GLN A 64 11.65 15.70 5.00
CA GLN A 64 12.95 15.87 4.34
C GLN A 64 13.60 14.51 3.99
N THR A 65 13.43 13.50 4.85
CA THR A 65 14.00 12.17 4.64
C THR A 65 12.98 11.14 4.14
N TYR A 66 11.72 11.58 3.93
CA TYR A 66 10.58 10.71 3.65
C TYR A 66 10.78 9.79 2.44
N PHE A 67 11.15 10.38 1.28
CA PHE A 67 11.35 9.62 0.05
C PHE A 67 12.44 8.58 0.20
N ARG A 68 13.58 8.93 0.79
CA ARG A 68 14.68 8.00 1.03
C ARG A 68 14.25 6.83 1.90
N HIS A 69 13.48 7.08 2.96
CA HIS A 69 13.09 6.03 3.91
C HIS A 69 11.90 5.19 3.42
N ARG A 70 11.06 5.69 2.55
CA ARG A 70 9.86 4.97 2.08
C ARG A 70 10.04 4.40 0.67
N PHE A 71 10.42 5.23 -0.29
CA PHE A 71 10.50 4.81 -1.69
C PHE A 71 11.76 4.03 -2.01
N LEU A 72 12.94 4.46 -1.55
CA LEU A 72 14.19 3.73 -1.83
C LEU A 72 14.28 2.36 -1.11
N LYS A 73 13.48 2.13 -0.07
CA LYS A 73 13.39 0.82 0.57
C LYS A 73 12.36 -0.10 -0.09
N LEU A 74 11.35 0.47 -0.73
CA LEU A 74 10.22 -0.28 -1.29
C LEU A 74 10.37 -0.54 -2.79
N LEU A 75 10.72 0.49 -3.57
CA LEU A 75 10.73 0.40 -5.03
C LEU A 75 11.84 -0.49 -5.60
N PRO A 76 13.12 -0.41 -5.15
CA PRO A 76 14.16 -1.25 -5.75
C PRO A 76 13.90 -2.74 -5.61
N PRO A 77 13.54 -3.29 -4.44
CA PRO A 77 13.18 -4.70 -4.30
C PRO A 77 11.96 -5.09 -5.17
N LEU A 78 10.95 -4.20 -5.25
CA LEU A 78 9.76 -4.43 -6.06
C LEU A 78 10.13 -4.51 -7.56
N VAL A 79 10.89 -3.55 -8.05
CA VAL A 79 11.35 -3.50 -9.45
C VAL A 79 12.20 -4.73 -9.77
N LEU A 80 13.15 -5.06 -8.91
CA LEU A 80 14.02 -6.22 -9.09
C LEU A 80 13.22 -7.53 -9.14
N ALA A 81 12.32 -7.74 -8.20
CA ALA A 81 11.46 -8.94 -8.15
C ALA A 81 10.55 -9.02 -9.38
N THR A 82 9.88 -7.92 -9.74
CA THR A 82 8.99 -7.89 -10.92
C THR A 82 9.74 -8.13 -12.21
N THR A 83 10.89 -7.47 -12.39
CA THR A 83 11.73 -7.65 -13.60
C THR A 83 12.26 -9.07 -13.68
N GLY A 84 12.77 -9.62 -12.56
CA GLY A 84 13.25 -11.00 -12.51
C GLY A 84 12.14 -12.00 -12.85
N PHE A 85 10.95 -11.82 -12.31
CA PHE A 85 9.79 -12.65 -12.65
C PHE A 85 9.46 -12.57 -14.16
N MET A 86 9.41 -11.36 -14.72
CA MET A 86 9.11 -11.19 -16.14
C MET A 86 10.16 -11.80 -17.06
N ILE A 87 11.44 -11.79 -16.67
CA ILE A 87 12.50 -12.47 -17.40
C ILE A 87 12.30 -13.99 -17.38
N ILE A 88 11.98 -14.56 -16.21
CA ILE A 88 11.71 -16.00 -16.07
C ILE A 88 10.52 -16.41 -16.94
N GLU A 89 9.41 -15.68 -16.88
CA GLU A 89 8.21 -15.93 -17.69
C GLU A 89 8.49 -15.83 -19.19
N TYR A 90 9.31 -14.86 -19.60
CA TYR A 90 9.74 -14.73 -20.99
C TYR A 90 10.59 -15.94 -21.47
N LEU A 91 11.55 -16.36 -20.67
CA LEU A 91 12.38 -17.52 -20.96
C LEU A 91 11.60 -18.84 -20.96
N ALA A 92 10.56 -18.93 -20.14
CA ALA A 92 9.63 -20.06 -20.11
C ALA A 92 8.61 -20.07 -21.27
N GLY A 93 8.59 -19.03 -22.10
CA GLY A 93 7.65 -18.91 -23.22
C GLY A 93 6.22 -18.51 -22.84
N HIS A 94 5.98 -18.08 -21.60
CA HIS A 94 4.65 -17.75 -21.09
C HIS A 94 4.19 -16.32 -21.44
N GLY A 95 5.07 -15.47 -21.99
CA GLY A 95 4.68 -14.14 -22.43
C GLY A 95 5.85 -13.17 -22.59
N SER A 96 5.63 -12.14 -23.40
CA SER A 96 6.60 -11.06 -23.59
C SER A 96 6.39 -9.97 -22.52
N PHE A 97 7.39 -9.10 -22.38
CA PHE A 97 7.28 -7.90 -21.52
C PHE A 97 6.04 -7.05 -21.86
N MET A 98 5.75 -6.89 -23.16
CA MET A 98 4.57 -6.14 -23.64
C MET A 98 3.26 -6.84 -23.27
N HIS A 99 3.23 -8.16 -23.25
CA HIS A 99 2.07 -8.94 -22.78
C HIS A 99 1.74 -8.59 -21.33
N TRP A 100 2.71 -8.65 -20.42
CA TRP A 100 2.53 -8.34 -19.00
C TRP A 100 2.15 -6.88 -18.76
N PHE A 101 2.73 -5.95 -19.52
CA PHE A 101 2.37 -4.53 -19.44
C PHE A 101 0.92 -4.29 -19.85
N ASN A 102 0.49 -4.87 -20.97
CA ASN A 102 -0.90 -4.75 -21.43
C ASN A 102 -1.88 -5.44 -20.47
N TYR A 103 -1.52 -6.59 -19.95
CA TYR A 103 -2.31 -7.30 -18.94
C TYR A 103 -2.51 -6.44 -17.68
N PHE A 104 -1.44 -5.89 -17.13
CA PHE A 104 -1.53 -4.97 -16.00
C PHE A 104 -2.41 -3.75 -16.29
N LYS A 105 -2.24 -3.14 -17.46
CA LYS A 105 -3.03 -1.98 -17.87
C LYS A 105 -4.53 -2.29 -17.94
N GLN A 106 -4.89 -3.48 -18.42
CA GLN A 106 -6.29 -3.88 -18.61
C GLN A 106 -6.95 -4.37 -17.31
N THR A 107 -6.24 -5.12 -16.49
CA THR A 107 -6.80 -5.82 -15.33
C THR A 107 -6.42 -5.18 -14.00
N GLY A 108 -5.36 -4.37 -13.96
CA GLY A 108 -4.75 -3.90 -12.71
C GLY A 108 -4.00 -4.98 -11.94
N ILE A 109 -3.86 -6.19 -12.49
CA ILE A 109 -3.12 -7.28 -11.84
C ILE A 109 -1.65 -7.16 -12.22
N PRO A 110 -0.75 -6.90 -11.25
CA PRO A 110 0.68 -6.85 -11.55
C PRO A 110 1.23 -8.24 -11.95
N PRO A 111 2.39 -8.30 -12.63
CA PRO A 111 2.99 -9.57 -13.04
C PRO A 111 3.11 -10.57 -11.90
N ILE A 112 3.50 -10.12 -10.73
CA ILE A 112 3.40 -10.89 -9.47
C ILE A 112 2.09 -10.47 -8.79
N GLY A 113 1.02 -11.22 -8.99
CA GLY A 113 -0.33 -10.86 -8.55
C GLY A 113 -0.42 -10.40 -7.09
N ALA A 114 0.26 -11.07 -6.18
CA ALA A 114 0.26 -10.73 -4.75
C ALA A 114 0.90 -9.36 -4.42
N THR A 115 1.57 -8.70 -5.37
CA THR A 115 2.25 -7.42 -5.13
C THR A 115 1.37 -6.19 -5.33
N TRP A 116 0.11 -6.35 -5.73
CA TRP A 116 -0.80 -5.23 -5.96
C TRP A 116 -0.88 -4.24 -4.79
N TYR A 117 -0.85 -4.75 -3.55
CA TYR A 117 -0.93 -3.89 -2.37
C TYR A 117 0.32 -3.00 -2.21
N VAL A 118 1.49 -3.46 -2.71
CA VAL A 118 2.73 -2.69 -2.69
C VAL A 118 2.65 -1.50 -3.64
N TYR A 119 2.05 -1.70 -4.81
CA TYR A 119 1.74 -0.60 -5.74
C TYR A 119 0.74 0.37 -5.12
N CYS A 120 -0.33 -0.14 -4.52
CA CYS A 120 -1.35 0.66 -3.85
C CYS A 120 -0.75 1.53 -2.73
N ILE A 121 0.06 0.94 -1.84
CA ILE A 121 0.69 1.68 -0.74
C ILE A 121 1.70 2.72 -1.22
N THR A 122 2.31 2.52 -2.39
CA THR A 122 3.20 3.50 -3.02
C THR A 122 2.45 4.79 -3.37
N PHE A 123 1.23 4.68 -3.93
CA PHE A 123 0.36 5.83 -4.17
C PHE A 123 0.00 6.53 -2.86
N PHE A 124 -0.34 5.79 -1.81
CA PHE A 124 -0.68 6.39 -0.52
C PHE A 124 0.49 7.05 0.19
N TYR A 125 1.71 6.56 -0.01
CA TYR A 125 2.90 7.28 0.43
C TYR A 125 3.06 8.63 -0.27
N LEU A 126 2.78 8.67 -1.57
CA LEU A 126 2.82 9.92 -2.33
C LEU A 126 1.71 10.88 -1.88
N PHE A 127 0.48 10.40 -1.72
CA PHE A 127 -0.66 11.19 -1.27
C PHE A 127 -0.43 11.76 0.14
N PHE A 128 0.08 10.92 1.05
CA PHE A 128 0.45 11.36 2.38
C PHE A 128 1.49 12.48 2.34
N TYR A 129 2.57 12.30 1.57
CA TYR A 129 3.62 13.32 1.44
C TYR A 129 3.06 14.64 0.90
N ILE A 130 2.30 14.60 -0.18
CA ILE A 130 1.69 15.78 -0.80
C ILE A 130 0.78 16.49 0.22
N SER A 131 -0.08 15.74 0.90
CA SER A 131 -1.05 16.28 1.86
C SER A 131 -0.35 16.93 3.06
N MET A 132 0.70 16.28 3.60
CA MET A 132 1.43 16.82 4.74
C MET A 132 2.27 18.05 4.36
N LYS A 133 2.78 18.11 3.12
CA LYS A 133 3.60 19.23 2.63
C LYS A 133 2.78 20.49 2.26
N ILE A 134 1.62 20.29 1.63
CA ILE A 134 0.78 21.40 1.14
C ILE A 134 -0.15 21.92 2.22
N GLY A 135 -0.74 21.03 3.01
CA GLY A 135 -1.70 21.40 4.05
C GLY A 135 -1.05 22.21 5.17
N LYS A 136 -1.66 23.35 5.55
CA LYS A 136 -1.16 24.19 6.65
C LYS A 136 -1.70 23.70 8.00
N ALA A 137 -3.01 23.51 8.12
CA ALA A 137 -3.65 23.03 9.34
C ALA A 137 -3.85 21.48 9.29
N LYS A 138 -3.95 20.83 10.45
CA LYS A 138 -4.21 19.38 10.56
C LYS A 138 -5.46 18.98 9.77
N ALA A 139 -6.54 19.74 9.91
CA ALA A 139 -7.78 19.50 9.17
C ALA A 139 -7.60 19.56 7.66
N THR A 140 -6.85 20.56 7.15
CA THR A 140 -6.55 20.69 5.72
C THR A 140 -5.70 19.53 5.20
N LYS A 141 -4.72 19.05 5.98
CA LYS A 141 -3.89 17.89 5.64
C LYS A 141 -4.73 16.63 5.48
N ILE A 142 -5.62 16.38 6.45
CA ILE A 142 -6.52 15.22 6.42
C ILE A 142 -7.54 15.34 5.27
N ALA A 143 -8.14 16.53 5.07
CA ALA A 143 -9.08 16.76 3.99
C ALA A 143 -8.43 16.51 2.62
N LEU A 144 -7.22 17.03 2.40
CA LEU A 144 -6.48 16.82 1.15
C LEU A 144 -6.14 15.34 0.92
N LEU A 145 -5.69 14.64 1.95
CA LEU A 145 -5.42 13.20 1.87
C LEU A 145 -6.69 12.42 1.53
N THR A 146 -7.81 12.73 2.17
CA THR A 146 -9.11 12.10 1.91
C THR A 146 -9.59 12.38 0.47
N THR A 147 -9.41 13.61 -0.02
CA THR A 147 -9.75 13.96 -1.40
C THR A 147 -8.92 13.16 -2.40
N LEU A 148 -7.59 13.08 -2.19
CA LEU A 148 -6.71 12.29 -3.07
C LEU A 148 -7.08 10.79 -3.04
N TYR A 149 -7.45 10.27 -1.87
CA TYR A 149 -7.94 8.90 -1.74
C TYR A 149 -9.24 8.68 -2.53
N ILE A 150 -10.22 9.58 -2.40
CA ILE A 150 -11.48 9.49 -3.14
C ILE A 150 -11.22 9.53 -4.65
N LEU A 151 -10.38 10.44 -5.12
CA LEU A 151 -10.00 10.53 -6.53
C LEU A 151 -9.33 9.24 -7.01
N PHE A 152 -8.47 8.63 -6.19
CA PHE A 152 -7.85 7.34 -6.50
C PHE A 152 -8.90 6.24 -6.64
N VAL A 153 -9.85 6.12 -5.70
CA VAL A 153 -10.91 5.11 -5.76
C VAL A 153 -11.80 5.31 -6.98
N VAL A 154 -12.19 6.56 -7.26
CA VAL A 154 -12.99 6.90 -8.44
C VAL A 154 -12.24 6.55 -9.73
N PHE A 155 -10.96 6.88 -9.82
CA PHE A 155 -10.13 6.54 -10.97
C PHE A 155 -10.03 5.03 -11.17
N ILE A 156 -9.68 4.27 -10.14
CA ILE A 156 -9.52 2.82 -10.23
C ILE A 156 -10.84 2.14 -10.61
N LYS A 157 -11.94 2.51 -9.94
CA LYS A 157 -13.22 1.84 -10.11
C LYS A 157 -13.93 2.20 -11.43
N TYR A 158 -13.94 3.47 -11.81
CA TYR A 158 -14.78 3.95 -12.92
C TYR A 158 -14.01 4.22 -14.20
N ILE A 159 -12.73 4.60 -14.11
CA ILE A 159 -11.90 4.92 -15.28
C ILE A 159 -11.04 3.73 -15.69
N ALA A 160 -10.21 3.23 -14.78
CA ALA A 160 -9.37 2.07 -15.05
C ALA A 160 -10.16 0.76 -15.07
N ARG A 161 -11.27 0.67 -14.33
CA ARG A 161 -12.15 -0.50 -14.18
C ARG A 161 -11.38 -1.73 -13.68
N TRP A 162 -10.43 -1.47 -12.77
CA TRP A 162 -9.65 -2.52 -12.14
C TRP A 162 -10.44 -3.19 -11.02
N ASP A 163 -10.02 -4.40 -10.63
CA ASP A 163 -10.66 -5.22 -9.61
C ASP A 163 -10.77 -4.53 -8.25
N ASP A 164 -11.71 -4.99 -7.44
CA ASP A 164 -12.08 -4.40 -6.17
C ASP A 164 -11.00 -4.48 -5.08
N PHE A 165 -10.06 -5.41 -5.17
CA PHE A 165 -8.96 -5.51 -4.21
C PHE A 165 -8.11 -4.22 -4.10
N TRP A 166 -8.08 -3.38 -5.14
CA TRP A 166 -7.37 -2.11 -5.11
C TRP A 166 -7.94 -1.09 -4.12
N TRP A 167 -9.24 -1.18 -3.83
CA TRP A 167 -9.91 -0.18 -3.00
C TRP A 167 -10.64 -0.74 -1.78
N CYS A 168 -11.03 -2.02 -1.73
CA CYS A 168 -11.74 -2.62 -0.60
C CYS A 168 -10.98 -2.52 0.73
N SER A 169 -9.67 -2.80 0.73
CA SER A 169 -8.82 -2.77 1.94
C SER A 169 -8.20 -1.41 2.20
N SER A 170 -8.19 -0.52 1.22
CA SER A 170 -7.37 0.69 1.22
C SER A 170 -7.90 1.80 2.13
N PHE A 171 -9.22 1.83 2.42
CA PHE A 171 -9.82 2.78 3.35
C PHE A 171 -9.20 2.73 4.75
N SER A 172 -8.75 1.55 5.18
CA SER A 172 -8.08 1.34 6.47
C SER A 172 -6.82 2.21 6.64
N PHE A 173 -6.17 2.60 5.54
CA PHE A 173 -5.06 3.54 5.59
C PHE A 173 -5.48 4.92 6.13
N LEU A 174 -6.60 5.46 5.65
CA LEU A 174 -7.13 6.73 6.16
C LEU A 174 -7.53 6.63 7.64
N VAL A 175 -8.18 5.53 8.02
CA VAL A 175 -8.54 5.28 9.42
C VAL A 175 -7.29 5.25 10.29
N GLY A 176 -6.22 4.62 9.83
CA GLY A 176 -4.93 4.61 10.52
C GLY A 176 -4.34 6.01 10.68
N VAL A 177 -4.38 6.85 9.65
CA VAL A 177 -3.92 8.25 9.73
C VAL A 177 -4.77 9.06 10.71
N MET A 178 -6.09 8.92 10.66
CA MET A 178 -7.03 9.68 11.50
C MET A 178 -6.99 9.25 12.97
N SER A 179 -6.58 8.03 13.28
CA SER A 179 -6.52 7.51 14.64
C SER A 179 -5.39 8.10 15.49
N VAL A 180 -4.46 8.85 14.87
CA VAL A 180 -3.41 9.58 15.58
C VAL A 180 -3.93 10.97 15.94
N SER A 181 -4.25 11.15 17.21
CA SER A 181 -4.77 12.41 17.79
C SER A 181 -3.64 13.26 18.38
#